data_83c3033db491239d40cdb96bbaf20655
#
_entry.id   83c3033db491239d40cdb96bbaf20655
#
_cell.length_a   1.000
_cell.length_b   1.000
_cell.length_c   1.000
_cell.angle_alpha   90.00
_cell.angle_beta   90.00
_cell.angle_gamma   90.00
#
_symmetry.space_group_name_H-M   'P 1'
#
loop_
_entity.id
_entity.type
_entity.pdbx_description
1 polymer ?
#
loop_
_entity_poly.entity_id
_entity_poly.type
_entity_poly.pdbx_seq_one_letter_code
_entity_poly.pdbx_strand_id
1 'polypeptide(L)'
;MTTALDTPQSLAEAVGRGMYERDHCAQAHGIELLEIAPGYSRMSMTVRKDMVNGHDIGHGGMTFTLADTAFAYACNAANEVTVAAGCSITFPAPAKLGDLLTAECREVHKRGRSGVYDVTVTSQDGTVVGLFRGQSARLAGSVIPVPGASHA
;
A
#
# COMPACT_ATOMS: atom_id res chain seq x y z
N MET A 1 15.50 -16.78 23.42
CA MET A 1 14.90 -16.97 22.09
C MET A 1 14.11 -15.69 21.77
N THR A 2 14.64 -14.91 20.87
CA THR A 2 13.95 -13.71 20.36
C THR A 2 12.67 -14.16 19.67
N THR A 3 11.51 -13.66 20.10
CA THR A 3 10.26 -13.95 19.41
C THR A 3 10.29 -13.30 18.01
N ALA A 4 9.65 -13.94 17.02
CA ALA A 4 9.72 -13.52 15.61
C ALA A 4 9.23 -12.08 15.30
N LEU A 5 8.80 -11.31 16.32
CA LEU A 5 8.22 -9.96 16.19
C LEU A 5 8.94 -8.91 17.06
N ASP A 6 10.20 -9.14 17.43
CA ASP A 6 10.91 -8.29 18.40
C ASP A 6 11.47 -6.98 17.82
N THR A 7 11.40 -6.78 16.52
CA THR A 7 11.84 -5.55 15.88
C THR A 7 10.68 -4.88 15.11
N PRO A 8 10.70 -3.55 14.95
CA PRO A 8 9.71 -2.87 14.10
C PRO A 8 9.67 -3.43 12.67
N GLN A 9 10.80 -3.87 12.13
CA GLN A 9 10.88 -4.47 10.80
C GLN A 9 10.20 -5.85 10.75
N SER A 10 10.50 -6.74 11.69
CA SER A 10 9.86 -8.06 11.73
C SER A 10 8.36 -7.97 11.98
N LEU A 11 7.91 -7.00 12.77
CA LEU A 11 6.50 -6.70 12.97
C LEU A 11 5.85 -6.23 11.67
N ALA A 12 6.46 -5.28 10.97
CA ALA A 12 5.95 -4.79 9.68
C ALA A 12 5.80 -5.92 8.65
N GLU A 13 6.78 -6.80 8.55
CA GLU A 13 6.74 -7.96 7.65
C GLU A 13 5.60 -8.94 8.02
N ALA A 14 5.40 -9.19 9.31
CA ALA A 14 4.30 -10.04 9.77
C ALA A 14 2.93 -9.41 9.48
N VAL A 15 2.80 -8.10 9.70
CA VAL A 15 1.60 -7.33 9.37
C VAL A 15 1.32 -7.41 7.86
N GLY A 16 2.33 -7.19 7.03
CA GLY A 16 2.21 -7.28 5.57
C GLY A 16 1.69 -8.64 5.11
N ARG A 17 2.25 -9.73 5.63
CA ARG A 17 1.75 -11.09 5.35
C ARG A 17 0.30 -11.28 5.78
N GLY A 18 -0.04 -10.90 7.01
CA GLY A 18 -1.39 -11.05 7.56
C GLY A 18 -2.44 -10.20 6.83
N MET A 19 -2.06 -9.02 6.37
CA MET A 19 -2.94 -8.20 5.52
C MET A 19 -3.15 -8.87 4.16
N TYR A 20 -2.06 -9.29 3.51
CA TYR A 20 -2.12 -9.84 2.15
C TYR A 20 -2.98 -11.11 2.07
N GLU A 21 -2.92 -11.99 3.06
CA GLU A 21 -3.76 -13.20 3.12
C GLU A 21 -5.27 -12.92 3.05
N ARG A 22 -5.69 -11.73 3.48
CA ARG A 22 -7.11 -11.31 3.53
C ARG A 22 -7.45 -10.22 2.52
N ASP A 23 -6.47 -9.74 1.77
CA ASP A 23 -6.65 -8.67 0.79
C ASP A 23 -7.10 -9.25 -0.55
N HIS A 24 -8.39 -9.58 -0.62
CA HIS A 24 -8.98 -10.15 -1.82
C HIS A 24 -8.91 -9.20 -3.02
N CYS A 25 -8.98 -7.90 -2.79
CA CYS A 25 -8.85 -6.89 -3.84
C CYS A 25 -7.45 -6.90 -4.46
N ALA A 26 -6.41 -6.86 -3.61
CA ALA A 26 -5.03 -6.93 -4.08
C ALA A 26 -4.77 -8.23 -4.86
N GLN A 27 -5.21 -9.37 -4.33
CA GLN A 27 -5.05 -10.67 -4.98
C GLN A 27 -5.79 -10.72 -6.32
N ALA A 28 -7.03 -10.24 -6.39
CA ALA A 28 -7.84 -10.25 -7.61
C ALA A 28 -7.21 -9.40 -8.74
N HIS A 29 -6.48 -8.35 -8.40
CA HIS A 29 -5.81 -7.47 -9.36
C HIS A 29 -4.35 -7.81 -9.60
N GLY A 30 -3.85 -8.91 -9.02
CA GLY A 30 -2.46 -9.32 -9.14
C GLY A 30 -1.48 -8.33 -8.51
N ILE A 31 -1.94 -7.57 -7.51
CA ILE A 31 -1.06 -6.68 -6.73
C ILE A 31 -0.23 -7.53 -5.79
N GLU A 32 1.09 -7.35 -5.84
CA GLU A 32 2.04 -8.10 -5.03
C GLU A 32 2.78 -7.18 -4.05
N LEU A 33 2.94 -7.63 -2.82
CA LEU A 33 3.77 -6.96 -1.83
C LEU A 33 5.24 -7.32 -2.06
N LEU A 34 6.04 -6.34 -2.45
CA LEU A 34 7.47 -6.51 -2.71
C LEU A 34 8.31 -6.23 -1.47
N GLU A 35 7.97 -5.18 -0.72
CA GLU A 35 8.70 -4.74 0.46
C GLU A 35 7.77 -3.98 1.41
N ILE A 36 7.97 -4.14 2.70
CA ILE A 36 7.30 -3.39 3.75
C ILE A 36 8.27 -3.09 4.89
N ALA A 37 8.16 -1.89 5.43
CA ALA A 37 8.91 -1.44 6.60
C ALA A 37 8.06 -0.45 7.39
N PRO A 38 8.46 -0.04 8.59
CA PRO A 38 7.73 1.02 9.31
C PRO A 38 7.56 2.28 8.45
N GLY A 39 6.30 2.68 8.20
CA GLY A 39 5.96 3.84 7.37
C GLY A 39 6.31 3.73 5.89
N TYR A 40 6.53 2.50 5.39
CA TYR A 40 6.98 2.26 4.03
C TYR A 40 6.37 1.01 3.43
N SER A 41 6.06 1.06 2.15
CA SER A 41 5.76 -0.15 1.36
C SER A 41 6.12 0.04 -0.10
N ARG A 42 6.34 -1.07 -0.79
CA ARG A 42 6.51 -1.13 -2.24
C ARG A 42 5.71 -2.32 -2.77
N MET A 43 4.83 -2.03 -3.72
CA MET A 43 3.93 -3.00 -4.31
C MET A 43 3.92 -2.90 -5.83
N SER A 44 3.56 -3.95 -6.52
CA SER A 44 3.52 -3.98 -7.98
C SER A 44 2.21 -4.52 -8.54
N MET A 45 1.90 -4.12 -9.77
CA MET A 45 0.73 -4.59 -10.52
C MET A 45 1.04 -4.53 -12.01
N THR A 46 0.74 -5.59 -12.75
CA THR A 46 0.79 -5.57 -14.21
C THR A 46 -0.54 -5.05 -14.77
N VAL A 47 -0.49 -4.11 -15.69
CA VAL A 47 -1.69 -3.61 -16.39
C VAL A 47 -2.20 -4.65 -17.36
N ARG A 48 -3.33 -5.30 -17.01
CA ARG A 48 -4.00 -6.32 -17.82
C ARG A 48 -5.00 -5.68 -18.78
N LYS A 49 -5.48 -6.48 -19.74
CA LYS A 49 -6.50 -6.05 -20.71
C LYS A 49 -7.80 -5.58 -20.04
N ASP A 50 -8.20 -6.17 -18.92
CA ASP A 50 -9.39 -5.77 -18.15
C ASP A 50 -9.20 -4.50 -17.32
N MET A 51 -8.02 -3.90 -17.37
CA MET A 51 -7.66 -2.66 -16.68
C MET A 51 -7.47 -1.46 -17.61
N VAL A 52 -7.61 -1.64 -18.92
CA VAL A 52 -7.50 -0.53 -19.89
C VAL A 52 -8.88 0.04 -20.22
N ASN A 53 -8.89 1.35 -20.49
CA ASN A 53 -10.09 2.06 -20.91
C ASN A 53 -10.28 2.02 -22.44
N GLY A 54 -11.29 2.71 -22.94
CA GLY A 54 -11.58 2.77 -24.39
C GLY A 54 -10.55 3.51 -25.23
N HIS A 55 -9.50 4.09 -24.63
CA HIS A 55 -8.36 4.72 -25.29
C HIS A 55 -7.11 3.84 -25.27
N ASP A 56 -7.22 2.57 -24.89
CA ASP A 56 -6.11 1.62 -24.71
C ASP A 56 -5.07 2.08 -23.67
N ILE A 57 -5.52 2.87 -22.71
CA ILE A 57 -4.72 3.38 -21.60
C ILE A 57 -5.18 2.69 -20.31
N GLY A 58 -4.26 2.36 -19.44
CA GLY A 58 -4.57 1.86 -18.11
C GLY A 58 -5.55 2.81 -17.39
N HIS A 59 -6.68 2.27 -16.94
CA HIS A 59 -7.69 3.06 -16.24
C HIS A 59 -7.11 3.69 -14.98
N GLY A 60 -7.32 4.99 -14.78
CA GLY A 60 -6.79 5.73 -13.62
C GLY A 60 -7.24 5.14 -12.29
N GLY A 61 -8.45 4.57 -12.22
CA GLY A 61 -8.93 3.85 -11.05
C GLY A 61 -8.07 2.64 -10.68
N MET A 62 -7.43 2.00 -11.64
CA MET A 62 -6.53 0.85 -11.39
C MET A 62 -5.18 1.31 -10.82
N THR A 63 -4.62 2.39 -11.36
CA THR A 63 -3.43 3.05 -10.78
C THR A 63 -3.72 3.54 -9.38
N PHE A 64 -4.91 4.11 -9.15
CA PHE A 64 -5.37 4.51 -7.83
C PHE A 64 -5.44 3.31 -6.86
N THR A 65 -6.03 2.19 -7.28
CA THR A 65 -6.13 0.98 -6.46
C THR A 65 -4.75 0.49 -6.01
N LEU A 66 -3.77 0.47 -6.91
CA LEU A 66 -2.39 0.10 -6.58
C LEU A 66 -1.78 1.08 -5.56
N ALA A 67 -1.92 2.39 -5.81
CA ALA A 67 -1.39 3.43 -4.92
C ALA A 67 -2.04 3.39 -3.52
N ASP A 68 -3.35 3.25 -3.47
CA ASP A 68 -4.11 3.14 -2.22
C ASP A 68 -3.76 1.88 -1.43
N THR A 69 -3.53 0.77 -2.13
CA THR A 69 -3.07 -0.47 -1.51
C THR A 69 -1.69 -0.28 -0.88
N ALA A 70 -0.73 0.30 -1.60
CA ALA A 70 0.60 0.61 -1.04
C ALA A 70 0.50 1.53 0.18
N PHE A 71 -0.35 2.55 0.11
CA PHE A 71 -0.64 3.44 1.24
C PHE A 71 -1.19 2.68 2.44
N ALA A 72 -2.16 1.79 2.25
CA ALA A 72 -2.74 0.99 3.32
C ALA A 72 -1.69 0.12 4.03
N TYR A 73 -0.79 -0.52 3.29
CA TYR A 73 0.26 -1.35 3.87
C TYR A 73 1.28 -0.52 4.66
N ALA A 74 1.69 0.63 4.13
CA ALA A 74 2.63 1.52 4.83
C ALA A 74 2.04 2.06 6.14
N CYS A 75 0.79 2.52 6.14
CA CYS A 75 0.18 3.12 7.32
C CYS A 75 -0.25 2.09 8.39
N ASN A 76 -0.36 0.81 8.05
CA ASN A 76 -0.65 -0.27 8.98
C ASN A 76 0.61 -1.02 9.48
N ALA A 77 1.78 -0.71 8.95
CA ALA A 77 3.01 -1.47 9.19
C ALA A 77 3.43 -1.57 10.66
N ALA A 78 3.00 -0.64 11.51
CA ALA A 78 3.22 -0.67 12.95
C ALA A 78 2.21 -1.50 13.74
N ASN A 79 1.38 -2.30 13.06
CA ASN A 79 0.31 -3.11 13.64
C ASN A 79 -0.81 -2.29 14.32
N GLU A 80 -1.03 -1.09 13.83
CA GLU A 80 -2.11 -0.21 14.27
C GLU A 80 -3.17 -0.14 13.17
N VAL A 81 -4.42 -0.50 13.48
CA VAL A 81 -5.51 -0.41 12.48
C VAL A 81 -5.67 1.02 12.02
N THR A 82 -5.38 1.25 10.75
CA THR A 82 -5.34 2.58 10.15
C THR A 82 -6.06 2.54 8.80
N VAL A 83 -6.90 3.52 8.54
CA VAL A 83 -7.70 3.62 7.33
C VAL A 83 -7.44 4.93 6.60
N ALA A 84 -7.81 5.00 5.33
CA ALA A 84 -7.79 6.24 4.57
C ALA A 84 -8.88 7.19 5.09
N ALA A 85 -8.49 8.44 5.38
CA ALA A 85 -9.41 9.54 5.69
C ALA A 85 -9.65 10.42 4.45
N GLY A 86 -8.69 10.48 3.54
CA GLY A 86 -8.80 11.21 2.28
C GLY A 86 -7.61 10.91 1.39
N CYS A 87 -7.82 10.98 0.09
CA CYS A 87 -6.79 10.72 -0.90
C CYS A 87 -6.92 11.67 -2.08
N SER A 88 -5.78 11.97 -2.71
CA SER A 88 -5.74 12.66 -4.00
C SER A 88 -4.70 12.00 -4.90
N ILE A 89 -4.93 12.06 -6.20
CA ILE A 89 -4.00 11.51 -7.21
C ILE A 89 -3.91 12.43 -8.40
N THR A 90 -2.71 12.50 -8.98
CA THR A 90 -2.41 13.12 -10.26
C THR A 90 -1.79 12.07 -11.17
N PHE A 91 -2.15 12.08 -12.45
CA PHE A 91 -1.66 11.15 -13.46
C PHE A 91 -0.75 11.91 -14.46
N PRO A 92 0.58 11.98 -14.21
CA PRO A 92 1.50 12.74 -15.07
C PRO A 92 1.68 12.14 -16.47
N ALA A 93 1.53 10.81 -16.59
CA ALA A 93 1.61 10.08 -17.84
C ALA A 93 0.66 8.87 -17.81
N PRO A 94 0.19 8.38 -18.98
CA PRO A 94 -0.65 7.20 -19.03
C PRO A 94 0.12 5.92 -18.76
N ALA A 95 -0.50 5.02 -18.00
CA ALA A 95 -0.09 3.62 -17.94
C ALA A 95 -0.60 2.88 -19.19
N LYS A 96 0.14 1.92 -19.68
CA LYS A 96 -0.17 1.18 -20.91
C LYS A 96 -0.40 -0.29 -20.63
N LEU A 97 -1.16 -0.96 -21.49
CA LEU A 97 -1.32 -2.41 -21.43
C LEU A 97 0.04 -3.11 -21.39
N GLY A 98 0.22 -4.01 -20.44
CA GLY A 98 1.44 -4.77 -20.23
C GLY A 98 2.49 -4.10 -19.35
N ASP A 99 2.31 -2.83 -18.98
CA ASP A 99 3.23 -2.15 -18.06
C ASP A 99 3.24 -2.85 -16.68
N LEU A 100 4.44 -3.02 -16.13
CA LEU A 100 4.62 -3.38 -14.73
C LEU A 100 4.73 -2.09 -13.92
N LEU A 101 3.67 -1.80 -13.18
CA LEU A 101 3.62 -0.63 -12.30
C LEU A 101 4.16 -0.98 -10.92
N THR A 102 4.95 -0.09 -10.36
CA THR A 102 5.46 -0.17 -8.99
C THR A 102 5.03 1.06 -8.22
N ALA A 103 4.33 0.85 -7.11
CA ALA A 103 3.94 1.89 -6.17
C ALA A 103 4.87 1.86 -4.96
N GLU A 104 5.55 2.95 -4.70
CA GLU A 104 6.38 3.14 -3.51
C GLU A 104 5.74 4.18 -2.60
N CYS A 105 5.39 3.77 -1.38
CA CYS A 105 4.77 4.61 -0.37
C CYS A 105 5.75 4.97 0.74
N ARG A 106 5.78 6.25 1.12
CA ARG A 106 6.57 6.75 2.26
C ARG A 106 5.73 7.64 3.15
N GLU A 107 5.85 7.42 4.46
CA GLU A 107 5.32 8.34 5.46
C GLU A 107 6.02 9.69 5.32
N VAL A 108 5.22 10.76 5.20
CA VAL A 108 5.71 12.14 5.17
C VAL A 108 5.69 12.72 6.58
N HIS A 109 4.58 12.52 7.30
CA HIS A 109 4.39 13.02 8.65
C HIS A 109 3.31 12.21 9.37
N LYS A 110 3.52 11.96 10.65
CA LYS A 110 2.52 11.32 11.51
C LYS A 110 2.45 12.05 12.85
N ARG A 111 1.26 12.38 13.29
CA ARG A 111 1.00 12.99 14.59
C ARG A 111 -0.32 12.47 15.17
N GLY A 112 -0.25 11.87 16.36
CA GLY A 112 -1.43 11.30 17.01
C GLY A 112 -2.08 10.22 16.14
N ARG A 113 -3.35 10.42 15.80
CA ARG A 113 -4.13 9.48 14.97
C ARG A 113 -4.06 9.77 13.47
N SER A 114 -3.43 10.85 13.08
CA SER A 114 -3.39 11.31 11.69
C SER A 114 -2.00 11.14 11.10
N GLY A 115 -1.94 10.74 9.83
CA GLY A 115 -0.71 10.65 9.06
C GLY A 115 -0.89 11.13 7.63
N VAL A 116 0.21 11.51 7.01
CA VAL A 116 0.28 11.88 5.59
C VAL A 116 1.33 11.01 4.93
N TYR A 117 0.98 10.44 3.80
CA TYR A 117 1.81 9.51 3.04
C TYR A 117 1.81 9.90 1.58
N ASP A 118 2.96 9.79 0.93
CA ASP A 118 3.09 9.99 -0.50
C ASP A 118 3.41 8.66 -1.19
N VAL A 119 2.73 8.42 -2.31
CA VAL A 119 2.98 7.28 -3.18
C VAL A 119 3.35 7.77 -4.55
N THR A 120 4.46 7.25 -5.07
CA THR A 120 4.84 7.42 -6.47
C THR A 120 4.63 6.10 -7.20
N VAL A 121 3.88 6.13 -8.30
CA VAL A 121 3.67 4.96 -9.16
C VAL A 121 4.46 5.16 -10.43
N THR A 122 5.33 4.21 -10.74
CA THR A 122 6.18 4.21 -11.93
C THR A 122 5.97 2.95 -12.77
N SER A 123 6.12 3.06 -14.09
CA SER A 123 6.25 1.91 -14.96
C SER A 123 7.69 1.37 -14.95
N GLN A 124 7.92 0.23 -15.60
CA GLN A 124 9.21 -0.46 -15.64
C GLN A 124 10.37 0.36 -16.23
N ASP A 125 10.06 1.38 -17.04
CA ASP A 125 11.05 2.30 -17.63
C ASP A 125 11.29 3.56 -16.78
N GLY A 126 10.67 3.64 -15.59
CA GLY A 126 10.78 4.78 -14.68
C GLY A 126 9.83 5.94 -14.98
N THR A 127 8.94 5.82 -15.97
CA THR A 127 7.90 6.82 -16.21
C THR A 127 6.96 6.93 -15.04
N VAL A 128 6.77 8.14 -14.49
CA VAL A 128 5.82 8.39 -13.41
C VAL A 128 4.41 8.44 -13.98
N VAL A 129 3.57 7.50 -13.56
CA VAL A 129 2.18 7.37 -14.01
C VAL A 129 1.16 7.77 -12.94
N GLY A 130 1.58 7.90 -11.70
CA GLY A 130 0.74 8.34 -10.60
C GLY A 130 1.53 9.02 -9.49
N LEU A 131 0.99 10.13 -9.00
CA LEU A 131 1.43 10.81 -7.78
C LEU A 131 0.23 10.89 -6.86
N PHE A 132 0.32 10.19 -5.74
CA PHE A 132 -0.80 10.02 -4.81
C PHE A 132 -0.40 10.55 -3.44
N ARG A 133 -1.34 11.20 -2.77
CA ARG A 133 -1.23 11.57 -1.36
C ARG A 133 -2.40 11.02 -0.58
N GLY A 134 -2.12 10.26 0.48
CA GLY A 134 -3.11 9.74 1.41
C GLY A 134 -3.00 10.41 2.78
N GLN A 135 -4.16 10.68 3.35
CA GLN A 135 -4.30 11.07 4.77
C GLN A 135 -4.89 9.88 5.51
N SER A 136 -4.23 9.47 6.58
CA SER A 136 -4.64 8.31 7.36
C SER A 136 -5.31 8.69 8.66
N ALA A 137 -6.21 7.83 9.12
CA ALA A 137 -6.83 7.91 10.44
C ALA A 137 -6.66 6.57 11.16
N ARG A 138 -5.99 6.59 12.31
CA ARG A 138 -5.85 5.42 13.17
C ARG A 138 -7.15 5.15 13.91
N LEU A 139 -7.55 3.88 13.91
CA LEU A 139 -8.65 3.34 14.68
C LEU A 139 -8.12 2.53 15.88
N ALA A 140 -9.02 2.04 16.72
CA ALA A 140 -8.65 1.11 17.78
C ALA A 140 -8.34 -0.29 17.22
N GLY A 141 -7.42 -0.99 17.87
CA GLY A 141 -7.12 -2.39 17.57
C GLY A 141 -5.82 -2.60 16.80
N SER A 142 -5.49 -3.88 16.65
CA SER A 142 -4.30 -4.37 15.96
C SER A 142 -4.70 -5.06 14.67
N VAL A 143 -3.85 -4.97 13.66
CA VAL A 143 -4.06 -5.62 12.35
C VAL A 143 -3.92 -7.13 12.48
N ILE A 144 -2.90 -7.58 13.20
CA ILE A 144 -2.65 -8.99 13.53
C ILE A 144 -2.52 -9.15 15.06
N PRO A 145 -2.86 -10.33 15.59
CA PRO A 145 -2.62 -10.61 17.01
C PRO A 145 -1.11 -10.67 17.30
N VAL A 146 -0.69 -10.11 18.42
CA VAL A 146 0.69 -10.21 18.91
C VAL A 146 0.70 -11.18 20.09
N PRO A 147 1.56 -12.23 20.08
CA PRO A 147 1.68 -13.15 21.20
C PRO A 147 2.03 -12.39 22.49
N GLY A 148 1.26 -12.58 23.56
CA GLY A 148 1.49 -11.98 24.87
C GLY A 148 0.75 -10.65 25.15
N ALA A 149 0.02 -10.09 24.19
CA ALA A 149 -0.92 -9.02 24.48
C ALA A 149 -2.22 -9.62 25.04
N SER A 150 -2.31 -9.73 26.35
CA SER A 150 -3.57 -10.05 27.01
C SER A 150 -4.57 -8.94 26.73
N HIS A 151 -5.73 -9.30 26.24
CA HIS A 151 -6.88 -8.39 26.18
C HIS A 151 -7.22 -7.95 27.62
N ALA A 152 -6.83 -6.74 27.97
CA ALA A 152 -7.33 -6.04 29.15
C ALA A 152 -8.58 -5.26 28.76
#